data_af5ad729ea76f40ae97ecf334f0803ce
#
_entry.id   af5ad729ea76f40ae97ecf334f0803ce
#
_cell.length_a   1.000
_cell.length_b   1.000
_cell.length_c   1.000
_cell.angle_alpha   90.00
_cell.angle_beta   90.00
_cell.angle_gamma   90.00
#
_symmetry.space_group_name_H-M   'P 1'
#
loop_
_entity.id
_entity.type
_entity.pdbx_description
1 polymer ?
#
loop_
_entity_poly.entity_id
_entity_poly.type
_entity_poly.pdbx_seq_one_letter_code
_entity_poly.pdbx_strand_id
1 'polypeptide(L)'
;ATHGVPSEKNAHPQISENKIFVVHNGIIENHLNLREKLQSEGVKFRSDTDTEVVAHLINLHMQKGMDFDSATLKAISQLKGAYALAVIDKDNPDLIIGARNQSPLVIGEGYDENFVASDIMALAPVTNKFKFMEDGQVAFITKEKNHVITSNGNAAKLKIQEIDSNSYTNDLGGYNHFMEKEIFEQPDAISKSIEGRLGKNETQEGIFGSGFEEAVKDVTNIQIIACGTSFHSGRIFEYWSHKFLGINCRVDYGSEYQYQEPIKTKKTLLVTISQSGETADTLSSLKFAKKTGLPVTLT
;
A
#
# COMPACT_ATOMS: atom_id res chain seq x y z
N ALA A 1 -0.94 6.94 13.45
CA ALA A 1 0.46 7.30 13.18
C ALA A 1 1.36 6.16 13.66
N THR A 2 2.40 5.84 12.92
CA THR A 2 3.40 4.82 13.27
C THR A 2 4.48 5.36 14.22
N HIS A 3 4.57 6.68 14.36
CA HIS A 3 5.52 7.37 15.21
C HIS A 3 4.84 8.12 16.34
N GLY A 4 5.46 8.07 17.52
CA GLY A 4 4.97 8.71 18.75
C GLY A 4 3.93 7.87 19.49
N VAL A 5 3.76 8.17 20.77
CA VAL A 5 2.73 7.56 21.62
C VAL A 5 1.35 8.05 21.17
N PRO A 6 0.31 7.21 21.13
CA PRO A 6 -1.05 7.64 20.82
C PRO A 6 -1.49 8.78 21.75
N SER A 7 -1.73 9.96 21.19
CA SER A 7 -2.12 11.18 21.91
C SER A 7 -2.74 12.17 20.92
N GLU A 8 -3.48 13.15 21.41
CA GLU A 8 -4.07 14.20 20.58
C GLU A 8 -3.02 14.94 19.73
N LYS A 9 -1.85 15.24 20.31
CA LYS A 9 -0.77 15.94 19.59
C LYS A 9 -0.18 15.14 18.43
N ASN A 10 -0.25 13.80 18.50
CA ASN A 10 0.27 12.88 17.51
C ASN A 10 -0.80 12.35 16.56
N ALA A 11 -2.08 12.77 16.74
CA ALA A 11 -3.17 12.41 15.84
C ALA A 11 -3.14 13.25 14.56
N HIS A 12 -3.66 12.70 13.47
CA HIS A 12 -3.90 13.45 12.23
C HIS A 12 -5.13 14.36 12.36
N PRO A 13 -5.15 15.47 11.61
CA PRO A 13 -4.08 15.97 10.73
C PRO A 13 -2.91 16.59 11.50
N GLN A 14 -1.68 16.47 10.96
CA GLN A 14 -0.55 17.26 11.42
C GLN A 14 -0.58 18.63 10.73
N ILE A 15 -0.20 19.68 11.46
CA ILE A 15 -0.51 21.05 11.07
C ILE A 15 0.73 21.94 11.18
N SER A 16 0.96 22.78 10.17
CA SER A 16 1.92 23.87 10.22
C SER A 16 1.20 25.22 10.28
N GLU A 17 1.47 26.00 11.34
CA GLU A 17 0.98 27.38 11.54
C GLU A 17 -0.52 27.59 11.29
N ASN A 18 -1.35 26.57 11.57
CA ASN A 18 -2.78 26.60 11.30
C ASN A 18 -3.13 26.90 9.83
N LYS A 19 -2.22 26.58 8.90
CA LYS A 19 -2.35 26.84 7.48
C LYS A 19 -2.31 25.55 6.66
N ILE A 20 -1.27 24.75 6.79
CA ILE A 20 -1.11 23.50 6.04
C ILE A 20 -1.50 22.31 6.90
N PHE A 21 -2.43 21.50 6.40
CA PHE A 21 -2.95 20.31 7.08
C PHE A 21 -2.55 19.08 6.28
N VAL A 22 -1.99 18.08 6.95
CA VAL A 22 -1.50 16.85 6.31
C VAL A 22 -2.03 15.63 7.05
N VAL A 23 -2.61 14.70 6.29
CA VAL A 23 -2.85 13.33 6.73
C VAL A 23 -1.91 12.39 5.97
N HIS A 24 -1.43 11.34 6.64
CA HIS A 24 -0.37 10.48 6.15
C HIS A 24 -0.60 9.04 6.57
N ASN A 25 -0.43 8.13 5.61
CA ASN A 25 -0.32 6.71 5.86
C ASN A 25 1.04 6.22 5.34
N GLY A 26 1.88 5.70 6.24
CA GLY A 26 3.23 5.25 5.91
C GLY A 26 4.29 5.75 6.88
N ILE A 27 5.53 5.86 6.40
CA ILE A 27 6.70 6.27 7.18
C ILE A 27 7.60 7.17 6.33
N ILE A 28 7.92 8.37 6.85
CA ILE A 28 8.94 9.26 6.28
C ILE A 28 10.29 8.91 6.91
N GLU A 29 11.06 8.06 6.27
CA GLU A 29 12.33 7.52 6.81
C GLU A 29 13.36 8.59 7.16
N ASN A 30 13.43 9.66 6.38
CA ASN A 30 14.39 10.74 6.59
C ASN A 30 13.85 11.89 7.46
N HIS A 31 12.76 11.65 8.21
CA HIS A 31 12.09 12.68 9.01
C HIS A 31 13.01 13.35 10.05
N LEU A 32 13.94 12.63 10.66
CA LEU A 32 14.87 13.20 11.64
C LEU A 32 15.77 14.27 11.01
N ASN A 33 16.37 13.97 9.87
CA ASN A 33 17.23 14.93 9.16
C ASN A 33 16.44 16.16 8.68
N LEU A 34 15.19 15.95 8.24
CA LEU A 34 14.31 17.04 7.83
C LEU A 34 13.88 17.88 9.03
N ARG A 35 13.62 17.25 10.18
CA ARG A 35 13.27 17.93 11.43
C ARG A 35 14.42 18.83 11.92
N GLU A 36 15.64 18.31 11.97
CA GLU A 36 16.83 19.09 12.34
C GLU A 36 17.02 20.32 11.44
N LYS A 37 16.89 20.14 10.12
CA LYS A 37 16.97 21.23 9.15
C LYS A 37 15.88 22.28 9.40
N LEU A 38 14.64 21.89 9.60
CA LEU A 38 13.52 22.80 9.86
C LEU A 38 13.69 23.53 11.18
N GLN A 39 14.18 22.85 12.23
CA GLN A 39 14.50 23.49 13.51
C GLN A 39 15.61 24.52 13.40
N SER A 40 16.62 24.29 12.56
CA SER A 40 17.67 25.28 12.28
C SER A 40 17.14 26.54 11.55
N GLU A 41 16.01 26.40 10.84
CA GLU A 41 15.26 27.52 10.21
C GLU A 41 14.24 28.17 11.18
N GLY A 42 14.24 27.76 12.45
CA GLY A 42 13.37 28.33 13.48
C GLY A 42 12.00 27.68 13.64
N VAL A 43 11.72 26.59 12.91
CA VAL A 43 10.44 25.88 12.99
C VAL A 43 10.29 25.13 14.32
N LYS A 44 9.15 25.29 14.98
CA LYS A 44 8.82 24.60 16.22
C LYS A 44 7.88 23.45 15.96
N PHE A 45 8.25 22.26 16.40
CA PHE A 45 7.46 21.04 16.31
C PHE A 45 6.56 20.87 17.54
N ARG A 46 5.36 20.33 17.35
CA ARG A 46 4.37 20.06 18.39
C ARG A 46 4.21 18.56 18.66
N SER A 47 4.41 17.75 17.63
CA SER A 47 4.24 16.30 17.70
C SER A 47 5.58 15.56 17.65
N ASP A 48 5.51 14.28 17.97
CA ASP A 48 6.64 13.36 17.85
C ASP A 48 6.56 12.56 16.51
N THR A 49 5.59 12.91 15.64
CA THR A 49 5.34 12.19 14.40
C THR A 49 6.33 12.56 13.31
N ASP A 50 6.59 11.63 12.42
CA ASP A 50 7.30 11.85 11.16
C ASP A 50 6.50 12.71 10.18
N THR A 51 5.17 12.69 10.27
CA THR A 51 4.26 13.41 9.38
C THR A 51 4.38 14.93 9.49
N GLU A 52 4.64 15.47 10.68
CA GLU A 52 4.68 16.93 10.91
C GLU A 52 5.75 17.64 10.08
N VAL A 53 6.85 16.93 9.73
CA VAL A 53 7.89 17.51 8.86
C VAL A 53 7.34 17.88 7.49
N VAL A 54 6.36 17.15 6.97
CA VAL A 54 5.77 17.40 5.65
C VAL A 54 5.01 18.73 5.66
N ALA A 55 4.15 18.95 6.68
CA ALA A 55 3.41 20.20 6.82
C ALA A 55 4.35 21.41 6.93
N HIS A 56 5.40 21.29 7.71
CA HIS A 56 6.38 22.35 7.89
C HIS A 56 7.23 22.60 6.65
N LEU A 57 7.62 21.56 5.89
CA LEU A 57 8.35 21.73 4.63
C LEU A 57 7.54 22.51 3.60
N ILE A 58 6.26 22.16 3.44
CA ILE A 58 5.36 22.85 2.51
C ILE A 58 5.23 24.32 2.93
N ASN A 59 4.92 24.58 4.19
CA ASN A 59 4.75 25.93 4.68
C ASN A 59 6.03 26.78 4.52
N LEU A 60 7.21 26.20 4.82
CA LEU A 60 8.50 26.88 4.65
C LEU A 60 8.76 27.27 3.17
N HIS A 61 8.41 26.39 2.21
CA HIS A 61 8.54 26.70 0.80
C HIS A 61 7.56 27.80 0.36
N MET A 62 6.33 27.81 0.90
CA MET A 62 5.37 28.87 0.64
C MET A 62 5.84 30.21 1.22
N GLN A 63 6.41 30.23 2.42
CA GLN A 63 7.01 31.44 3.02
C GLN A 63 8.20 31.98 2.20
N LYS A 64 8.90 31.12 1.47
CA LYS A 64 9.95 31.49 0.50
C LYS A 64 9.43 31.92 -0.86
N GLY A 65 8.10 32.11 -1.02
CA GLY A 65 7.46 32.68 -2.18
C GLY A 65 6.95 31.67 -3.23
N MET A 66 6.95 30.36 -2.91
CA MET A 66 6.32 29.37 -3.79
C MET A 66 4.79 29.36 -3.60
N ASP A 67 4.03 29.11 -4.66
CA ASP A 67 2.63 28.75 -4.54
C ASP A 67 2.45 27.37 -3.87
N PHE A 68 1.22 27.05 -3.47
CA PHE A 68 0.91 25.81 -2.74
C PHE A 68 1.27 24.54 -3.52
N ASP A 69 0.99 24.52 -4.83
CA ASP A 69 1.27 23.38 -5.69
C ASP A 69 2.77 23.12 -5.79
N SER A 70 3.51 24.17 -6.15
CA SER A 70 4.98 24.11 -6.29
C SER A 70 5.67 23.80 -4.95
N ALA A 71 5.20 24.37 -3.84
CA ALA A 71 5.71 24.12 -2.50
C ALA A 71 5.51 22.66 -2.09
N THR A 72 4.31 22.10 -2.38
CA THR A 72 3.99 20.71 -2.08
C THR A 72 4.84 19.75 -2.92
N LEU A 73 4.96 19.99 -4.22
CA LEU A 73 5.82 19.17 -5.09
C LEU A 73 7.29 19.23 -4.63
N LYS A 74 7.77 20.42 -4.25
CA LYS A 74 9.12 20.58 -3.72
C LYS A 74 9.33 19.85 -2.40
N ALA A 75 8.36 19.86 -1.50
CA ALA A 75 8.40 19.10 -0.26
C ALA A 75 8.45 17.60 -0.54
N ILE A 76 7.54 17.08 -1.38
CA ILE A 76 7.48 15.66 -1.78
C ILE A 76 8.82 15.19 -2.35
N SER A 77 9.50 16.01 -3.18
CA SER A 77 10.79 15.65 -3.76
C SER A 77 11.93 15.44 -2.75
N GLN A 78 11.73 15.87 -1.49
CA GLN A 78 12.70 15.74 -0.40
C GLN A 78 12.40 14.55 0.51
N LEU A 79 11.21 13.94 0.39
CA LEU A 79 10.80 12.82 1.24
C LEU A 79 11.44 11.51 0.77
N LYS A 80 11.77 10.65 1.74
CA LYS A 80 12.18 9.26 1.51
C LYS A 80 11.32 8.36 2.36
N GLY A 81 10.99 7.18 1.82
CA GLY A 81 10.16 6.18 2.50
C GLY A 81 8.84 5.93 1.80
N ALA A 82 7.99 5.14 2.44
CA ALA A 82 6.66 4.78 1.96
C ALA A 82 5.63 5.75 2.50
N TYR A 83 4.84 6.38 1.62
CA TYR A 83 3.81 7.34 2.06
C TYR A 83 2.62 7.42 1.09
N ALA A 84 1.47 7.65 1.67
CA ALA A 84 0.28 8.18 1.03
C ALA A 84 -0.13 9.45 1.79
N LEU A 85 -0.13 10.57 1.11
CA LEU A 85 -0.39 11.90 1.70
C LEU A 85 -1.67 12.49 1.12
N ALA A 86 -2.43 13.18 1.95
CA ALA A 86 -3.39 14.19 1.49
C ALA A 86 -3.13 15.51 2.22
N VAL A 87 -3.01 16.58 1.44
CA VAL A 87 -2.59 17.91 1.91
C VAL A 87 -3.63 18.94 1.52
N ILE A 88 -3.95 19.82 2.43
CA ILE A 88 -4.86 20.96 2.22
C ILE A 88 -4.19 22.23 2.73
N ASP A 89 -4.30 23.31 1.97
CA ASP A 89 -4.02 24.68 2.39
C ASP A 89 -5.33 25.34 2.84
N LYS A 90 -5.37 25.87 4.06
CA LYS A 90 -6.53 26.60 4.59
C LYS A 90 -6.98 27.78 3.71
N ASP A 91 -6.01 28.44 3.07
CA ASP A 91 -6.28 29.58 2.20
C ASP A 91 -6.75 29.16 0.79
N ASN A 92 -6.63 27.86 0.45
CA ASN A 92 -7.12 27.26 -0.79
C ASN A 92 -7.85 25.93 -0.50
N PRO A 93 -8.99 25.96 0.22
CA PRO A 93 -9.67 24.75 0.69
C PRO A 93 -10.32 23.91 -0.41
N ASP A 94 -10.46 24.46 -1.62
CA ASP A 94 -11.05 23.76 -2.77
C ASP A 94 -10.09 22.81 -3.46
N LEU A 95 -8.82 22.78 -3.05
CA LEU A 95 -7.80 21.91 -3.62
C LEU A 95 -7.23 20.95 -2.56
N ILE A 96 -7.32 19.66 -2.83
CA ILE A 96 -6.59 18.62 -2.11
C ILE A 96 -5.45 18.16 -3.00
N ILE A 97 -4.23 18.09 -2.47
CA ILE A 97 -3.10 17.47 -3.15
C ILE A 97 -2.85 16.10 -2.54
N GLY A 98 -3.02 15.04 -3.34
CA GLY A 98 -2.70 13.65 -2.97
C GLY A 98 -1.34 13.26 -3.51
N ALA A 99 -0.53 12.53 -2.73
CA ALA A 99 0.76 11.99 -3.22
C ALA A 99 0.95 10.56 -2.76
N ARG A 100 1.44 9.71 -3.67
CA ARG A 100 1.68 8.30 -3.39
C ARG A 100 3.13 7.91 -3.66
N ASN A 101 3.70 7.17 -2.72
CA ASN A 101 4.91 6.39 -2.91
C ASN A 101 4.84 5.13 -2.03
N GLN A 102 4.73 3.95 -2.63
CA GLN A 102 4.61 2.61 -2.01
C GLN A 102 3.33 2.39 -1.17
N SER A 103 2.90 3.34 -0.34
CA SER A 103 1.63 3.24 0.38
C SER A 103 0.44 3.52 -0.54
N PRO A 104 -0.68 2.77 -0.43
CA PRO A 104 -1.81 2.91 -1.34
C PRO A 104 -2.51 4.27 -1.23
N LEU A 105 -2.94 4.80 -2.37
CA LEU A 105 -3.80 5.98 -2.46
C LEU A 105 -4.73 5.83 -3.68
N VAL A 106 -6.01 6.08 -3.46
CA VAL A 106 -7.06 5.98 -4.47
C VAL A 106 -7.86 7.27 -4.52
N ILE A 107 -8.26 7.67 -5.74
CA ILE A 107 -9.17 8.78 -5.98
C ILE A 107 -10.54 8.18 -6.28
N GLY A 108 -11.58 8.61 -5.57
CA GLY A 108 -12.98 8.32 -5.88
C GLY A 108 -13.61 9.47 -6.65
N GLU A 109 -14.33 9.17 -7.72
CA GLU A 109 -15.10 10.16 -8.47
C GLU A 109 -16.59 10.04 -8.12
N GLY A 110 -17.15 11.10 -7.56
CA GLY A 110 -18.56 11.21 -7.25
C GLY A 110 -19.30 12.13 -8.23
N TYR A 111 -20.53 12.48 -7.88
CA TYR A 111 -21.30 13.49 -8.60
C TYR A 111 -21.05 14.86 -7.98
N ASP A 112 -20.45 15.78 -8.74
CA ASP A 112 -20.01 17.10 -8.27
C ASP A 112 -19.10 17.04 -7.02
N GLU A 113 -18.34 15.96 -6.86
CA GLU A 113 -17.39 15.78 -5.76
C GLU A 113 -16.33 14.76 -6.11
N ASN A 114 -15.17 14.88 -5.50
CA ASN A 114 -14.07 13.92 -5.60
C ASN A 114 -13.51 13.64 -4.22
N PHE A 115 -13.01 12.43 -4.07
CA PHE A 115 -12.52 11.91 -2.80
C PHE A 115 -11.10 11.37 -2.94
N VAL A 116 -10.39 11.32 -1.81
CA VAL A 116 -9.11 10.61 -1.73
C VAL A 116 -9.05 9.78 -0.44
N ALA A 117 -8.61 8.53 -0.58
CA ALA A 117 -8.44 7.63 0.56
C ALA A 117 -7.29 6.64 0.30
N SER A 118 -6.84 5.98 1.34
CA SER A 118 -5.86 4.88 1.23
C SER A 118 -6.50 3.56 0.79
N ASP A 119 -7.82 3.42 0.94
CA ASP A 119 -8.56 2.20 0.60
C ASP A 119 -9.93 2.54 0.01
N ILE A 120 -10.38 1.76 -0.98
CA ILE A 120 -11.71 1.89 -1.61
C ILE A 120 -12.84 1.65 -0.61
N MET A 121 -12.63 0.84 0.42
CA MET A 121 -13.62 0.56 1.46
C MET A 121 -14.10 1.84 2.16
N ALA A 122 -13.21 2.83 2.31
CA ALA A 122 -13.57 4.11 2.90
C ALA A 122 -14.50 4.94 1.99
N LEU A 123 -14.45 4.71 0.69
CA LEU A 123 -15.19 5.48 -0.33
C LEU A 123 -16.36 4.70 -0.95
N ALA A 124 -16.43 3.37 -0.79
CA ALA A 124 -17.49 2.53 -1.34
C ALA A 124 -18.92 2.98 -0.99
N PRO A 125 -19.20 3.59 0.19
CA PRO A 125 -20.53 4.14 0.48
C PRO A 125 -20.93 5.35 -0.35
N VAL A 126 -19.99 6.06 -0.97
CA VAL A 126 -20.22 7.35 -1.66
C VAL A 126 -19.92 7.30 -3.15
N THR A 127 -19.13 6.35 -3.64
CA THR A 127 -18.84 6.16 -5.06
C THR A 127 -18.46 4.73 -5.39
N ASN A 128 -18.70 4.35 -6.66
CA ASN A 128 -18.23 3.09 -7.24
C ASN A 128 -17.15 3.30 -8.33
N LYS A 129 -16.70 4.56 -8.55
CA LYS A 129 -15.72 4.92 -9.58
C LYS A 129 -14.40 5.30 -8.95
N PHE A 130 -13.38 4.50 -9.22
CA PHE A 130 -12.08 4.64 -8.59
C PHE A 130 -10.95 4.79 -9.62
N LYS A 131 -9.95 5.59 -9.27
CA LYS A 131 -8.68 5.72 -9.98
C LYS A 131 -7.55 5.37 -9.00
N PHE A 132 -6.82 4.32 -9.30
CA PHE A 132 -5.68 3.89 -8.50
C PHE A 132 -4.43 4.63 -8.93
N MET A 133 -3.79 5.31 -7.98
CA MET A 133 -2.54 5.99 -8.21
C MET A 133 -1.37 4.99 -8.21
N GLU A 134 -0.31 5.32 -8.92
CA GLU A 134 0.94 4.58 -8.96
C GLU A 134 2.02 5.28 -8.14
N ASP A 135 3.12 4.56 -7.83
CA ASP A 135 4.24 5.12 -7.08
C ASP A 135 4.85 6.34 -7.79
N GLY A 136 5.11 7.39 -7.02
CA GLY A 136 5.66 8.65 -7.49
C GLY A 136 4.65 9.58 -8.18
N GLN A 137 3.36 9.26 -8.16
CA GLN A 137 2.32 10.13 -8.69
C GLN A 137 1.82 11.14 -7.65
N VAL A 138 1.44 12.32 -8.15
CA VAL A 138 0.81 13.40 -7.38
C VAL A 138 -0.49 13.80 -8.06
N ALA A 139 -1.58 13.83 -7.30
CA ALA A 139 -2.92 14.20 -7.74
C ALA A 139 -3.32 15.58 -7.22
N PHE A 140 -3.92 16.37 -8.07
CA PHE A 140 -4.56 17.64 -7.74
C PHE A 140 -6.05 17.45 -7.89
N ILE A 141 -6.78 17.53 -6.79
CA ILE A 141 -8.16 17.10 -6.66
C ILE A 141 -9.01 18.30 -6.22
N THR A 142 -9.93 18.69 -7.07
CA THR A 142 -10.95 19.71 -6.77
C THR A 142 -12.32 19.06 -6.79
N LYS A 143 -13.35 19.80 -6.40
CA LYS A 143 -14.74 19.35 -6.48
C LYS A 143 -15.11 18.85 -7.88
N GLU A 144 -14.70 19.56 -8.92
CA GLU A 144 -15.16 19.34 -10.29
C GLU A 144 -14.24 18.41 -11.10
N LYS A 145 -12.96 18.38 -10.79
CA LYS A 145 -11.96 17.66 -11.58
C LYS A 145 -10.79 17.15 -10.75
N ASN A 146 -10.17 16.13 -11.25
CA ASN A 146 -8.88 15.67 -10.75
C ASN A 146 -7.91 15.50 -11.91
N HIS A 147 -6.64 15.82 -11.69
CA HIS A 147 -5.56 15.49 -12.61
C HIS A 147 -4.36 14.96 -11.84
N VAL A 148 -3.61 14.09 -12.49
CA VAL A 148 -2.47 13.40 -11.89
C VAL A 148 -1.24 13.64 -12.72
N ILE A 149 -0.13 13.86 -12.05
CA ILE A 149 1.20 13.97 -12.67
C ILE A 149 2.13 12.89 -12.11
N THR A 150 3.09 12.50 -12.91
CA THR A 150 4.20 11.63 -12.48
C THR A 150 5.28 12.43 -11.76
N SER A 151 6.22 11.75 -11.12
CA SER A 151 7.41 12.36 -10.48
C SER A 151 8.25 13.24 -11.43
N ASN A 152 8.13 13.02 -12.75
CA ASN A 152 8.79 13.83 -13.77
C ASN A 152 7.96 15.04 -14.24
N GLY A 153 6.80 15.29 -13.61
CA GLY A 153 5.89 16.38 -13.97
C GLY A 153 5.02 16.14 -15.21
N ASN A 154 5.09 14.96 -15.83
CA ASN A 154 4.25 14.62 -16.97
C ASN A 154 2.83 14.23 -16.52
N ALA A 155 1.82 14.61 -17.30
CA ALA A 155 0.44 14.21 -17.03
C ALA A 155 0.30 12.68 -17.09
N ALA A 156 -0.30 12.10 -16.05
CA ALA A 156 -0.64 10.68 -15.99
C ALA A 156 -2.16 10.50 -16.22
N LYS A 157 -2.52 9.61 -17.13
CA LYS A 157 -3.93 9.22 -17.36
C LYS A 157 -4.25 7.97 -16.57
N LEU A 158 -4.98 8.10 -15.49
CA LEU A 158 -5.50 6.96 -14.74
C LEU A 158 -6.79 6.45 -15.36
N LYS A 159 -6.95 5.14 -15.44
CA LYS A 159 -8.21 4.51 -15.87
C LYS A 159 -9.19 4.49 -14.70
N ILE A 160 -10.44 4.84 -14.98
CA ILE A 160 -11.53 4.64 -14.04
C ILE A 160 -11.83 3.14 -13.99
N GLN A 161 -11.91 2.60 -12.79
CA GLN A 161 -12.40 1.24 -12.52
C GLN A 161 -13.75 1.39 -11.79
N GLU A 162 -14.78 0.81 -12.35
CA GLU A 162 -16.07 0.70 -11.67
C GLU A 162 -16.09 -0.60 -10.87
N ILE A 163 -16.28 -0.48 -9.57
CA ILE A 163 -16.30 -1.60 -8.64
C ILE A 163 -17.68 -1.66 -8.02
N ASP A 164 -18.29 -2.84 -8.05
CA ASP A 164 -19.61 -3.02 -7.45
C ASP A 164 -19.52 -2.85 -5.92
N SER A 165 -20.12 -1.78 -5.43
CA SER A 165 -20.16 -1.44 -4.00
C SER A 165 -20.88 -2.50 -3.16
N ASN A 166 -21.76 -3.32 -3.75
CA ASN A 166 -22.43 -4.41 -3.05
C ASN A 166 -21.46 -5.50 -2.58
N SER A 167 -20.28 -5.59 -3.20
CA SER A 167 -19.20 -6.50 -2.79
C SER A 167 -18.51 -6.07 -1.47
N TYR A 168 -18.75 -4.85 -1.03
CA TYR A 168 -18.06 -4.22 0.12
C TYR A 168 -19.06 -3.74 1.18
N THR A 169 -20.13 -4.49 1.42
CA THR A 169 -21.07 -4.13 2.49
C THR A 169 -20.36 -4.25 3.84
N ASN A 170 -20.18 -3.10 4.50
CA ASN A 170 -19.75 -3.01 5.90
C ASN A 170 -20.85 -3.47 6.87
N ASP A 171 -21.58 -4.51 6.52
CA ASP A 171 -22.59 -5.09 7.39
C ASP A 171 -21.93 -6.03 8.41
N LEU A 172 -22.09 -5.72 9.68
CA LEU A 172 -21.60 -6.57 10.77
C LEU A 172 -22.37 -7.90 10.87
N GLY A 173 -23.52 -8.04 10.17
CA GLY A 173 -24.27 -9.31 10.14
C GLY A 173 -24.72 -9.81 11.52
N GLY A 174 -24.91 -8.89 12.49
CA GLY A 174 -25.29 -9.24 13.88
C GLY A 174 -24.10 -9.46 14.83
N TYR A 175 -22.88 -9.35 14.37
CA TYR A 175 -21.67 -9.41 15.22
C TYR A 175 -21.34 -8.03 15.80
N ASN A 176 -20.65 -8.00 16.95
CA ASN A 176 -20.24 -6.74 17.57
C ASN A 176 -19.01 -6.11 16.90
N HIS A 177 -18.16 -6.93 16.27
CA HIS A 177 -16.89 -6.51 15.66
C HIS A 177 -16.65 -7.25 14.34
N PHE A 178 -16.02 -6.58 13.36
CA PHE A 178 -15.66 -7.20 12.09
C PHE A 178 -14.76 -8.44 12.26
N MET A 179 -13.77 -8.38 13.15
CA MET A 179 -12.91 -9.53 13.43
C MET A 179 -13.71 -10.75 13.92
N GLU A 180 -14.71 -10.54 14.79
CA GLU A 180 -15.59 -11.61 15.26
C GLU A 180 -16.37 -12.21 14.08
N LYS A 181 -16.97 -11.37 13.24
CA LYS A 181 -17.65 -11.80 12.01
C LYS A 181 -16.73 -12.63 11.13
N GLU A 182 -15.53 -12.13 10.80
CA GLU A 182 -14.54 -12.81 9.96
C GLU A 182 -14.12 -14.18 10.53
N ILE A 183 -13.98 -14.29 11.85
CA ILE A 183 -13.66 -15.58 12.51
C ILE A 183 -14.77 -16.61 12.22
N PHE A 184 -16.04 -16.23 12.34
CA PHE A 184 -17.15 -17.15 12.12
C PHE A 184 -17.48 -17.37 10.65
N GLU A 185 -17.09 -16.46 9.75
CA GLU A 185 -17.24 -16.61 8.30
C GLU A 185 -16.16 -17.51 7.64
N GLN A 186 -15.10 -17.88 8.36
CA GLN A 186 -14.00 -18.69 7.79
C GLN A 186 -14.47 -19.96 7.06
N PRO A 187 -15.41 -20.78 7.58
CA PRO A 187 -15.84 -21.98 6.88
C PRO A 187 -16.45 -21.68 5.51
N ASP A 188 -17.30 -20.65 5.43
CA ASP A 188 -17.94 -20.23 4.18
C ASP A 188 -16.93 -19.59 3.22
N ALA A 189 -16.02 -18.76 3.72
CA ALA A 189 -14.97 -18.13 2.93
C ALA A 189 -14.02 -19.18 2.32
N ILE A 190 -13.62 -20.19 3.09
CA ILE A 190 -12.80 -21.30 2.61
C ILE A 190 -13.56 -22.08 1.54
N SER A 191 -14.82 -22.44 1.79
CA SER A 191 -15.65 -23.19 0.83
C SER A 191 -15.77 -22.44 -0.49
N LYS A 192 -16.07 -21.14 -0.48
CA LYS A 192 -16.13 -20.29 -1.67
C LYS A 192 -14.78 -20.16 -2.37
N SER A 193 -13.69 -20.10 -1.62
CA SER A 193 -12.34 -19.95 -2.19
C SER A 193 -11.88 -21.20 -2.95
N ILE A 194 -12.36 -22.39 -2.61
CA ILE A 194 -12.02 -23.65 -3.29
C ILE A 194 -13.08 -24.09 -4.30
N GLU A 195 -14.25 -23.45 -4.31
CA GLU A 195 -15.35 -23.77 -5.22
C GLU A 195 -14.90 -23.57 -6.67
N GLY A 196 -15.17 -24.57 -7.53
CA GLY A 196 -14.73 -24.57 -8.92
C GLY A 196 -13.22 -24.76 -9.15
N ARG A 197 -12.43 -24.86 -8.08
CA ARG A 197 -10.97 -25.08 -8.16
C ARG A 197 -10.55 -26.49 -7.83
N LEU A 198 -11.34 -27.18 -7.01
CA LEU A 198 -11.09 -28.56 -6.63
C LEU A 198 -12.13 -29.48 -7.25
N GLY A 199 -11.67 -30.53 -7.95
CA GLY A 199 -12.47 -31.70 -8.29
C GLY A 199 -12.51 -32.68 -7.13
N LYS A 200 -13.09 -33.90 -7.38
CA LYS A 200 -13.22 -34.93 -6.33
C LYS A 200 -11.87 -35.40 -5.78
N ASN A 201 -10.83 -35.50 -6.62
CA ASN A 201 -9.50 -36.02 -6.22
C ASN A 201 -8.35 -35.23 -6.85
N GLU A 202 -8.61 -34.14 -7.55
CA GLU A 202 -7.61 -33.37 -8.29
C GLU A 202 -7.99 -31.89 -8.34
N THR A 203 -7.02 -31.03 -8.59
CA THR A 203 -7.25 -29.62 -8.89
C THR A 203 -7.72 -29.47 -10.33
N GLN A 204 -8.62 -28.51 -10.60
CA GLN A 204 -9.05 -28.22 -11.97
C GLN A 204 -7.87 -27.66 -12.78
N GLU A 205 -7.74 -28.09 -14.04
CA GLU A 205 -6.74 -27.54 -14.96
C GLU A 205 -6.92 -26.01 -15.13
N GLY A 206 -5.81 -25.31 -15.19
CA GLY A 206 -5.79 -23.87 -15.47
C GLY A 206 -6.15 -22.93 -14.31
N ILE A 207 -6.38 -23.42 -13.08
CA ILE A 207 -6.71 -22.59 -11.92
C ILE A 207 -5.63 -21.53 -11.57
N PHE A 208 -4.39 -21.79 -11.97
CA PHE A 208 -3.25 -20.88 -11.78
C PHE A 208 -2.88 -20.12 -13.07
N GLY A 209 -3.74 -20.18 -14.09
CA GLY A 209 -3.52 -19.53 -15.38
C GLY A 209 -2.74 -20.39 -16.39
N SER A 210 -2.78 -19.94 -17.65
CA SER A 210 -2.09 -20.62 -18.75
C SER A 210 -0.57 -20.53 -18.57
N GLY A 211 0.12 -21.67 -18.74
CA GLY A 211 1.58 -21.74 -18.62
C GLY A 211 2.10 -22.07 -17.23
N PHE A 212 1.25 -22.16 -16.20
CA PHE A 212 1.67 -22.52 -14.84
C PHE A 212 2.34 -23.90 -14.80
N GLU A 213 1.74 -24.90 -15.43
CA GLU A 213 2.27 -26.28 -15.45
C GLU A 213 3.66 -26.36 -16.04
N GLU A 214 3.92 -25.67 -17.15
CA GLU A 214 5.25 -25.60 -17.76
C GLU A 214 6.25 -24.86 -16.84
N ALA A 215 5.78 -23.80 -16.17
CA ALA A 215 6.61 -23.01 -15.25
C ALA A 215 7.05 -23.81 -14.02
N VAL A 216 6.23 -24.74 -13.51
CA VAL A 216 6.54 -25.53 -12.29
C VAL A 216 7.14 -26.91 -12.57
N LYS A 217 7.14 -27.37 -13.81
CA LYS A 217 7.56 -28.72 -14.22
C LYS A 217 8.93 -29.16 -13.70
N ASP A 218 9.86 -28.22 -13.65
CA ASP A 218 11.25 -28.49 -13.23
C ASP A 218 11.61 -27.89 -11.87
N VAL A 219 10.62 -27.42 -11.10
CA VAL A 219 10.85 -26.80 -9.79
C VAL A 219 11.35 -27.83 -8.80
N THR A 220 12.47 -27.53 -8.17
CA THR A 220 13.09 -28.36 -7.11
C THR A 220 13.12 -27.64 -5.76
N ASN A 221 12.88 -26.35 -5.75
CA ASN A 221 12.85 -25.53 -4.55
C ASN A 221 11.71 -24.54 -4.60
N ILE A 222 11.13 -24.23 -3.45
CA ILE A 222 10.11 -23.21 -3.30
C ILE A 222 10.62 -22.18 -2.29
N GLN A 223 10.56 -20.90 -2.68
CA GLN A 223 10.83 -19.76 -1.81
C GLN A 223 9.51 -19.02 -1.58
N ILE A 224 9.07 -18.96 -0.34
CA ILE A 224 7.87 -18.20 0.04
C ILE A 224 8.29 -16.91 0.74
N ILE A 225 7.66 -15.79 0.37
CA ILE A 225 7.85 -14.50 1.01
C ILE A 225 6.49 -14.00 1.48
N ALA A 226 6.36 -13.70 2.75
CA ALA A 226 5.10 -13.24 3.32
C ALA A 226 5.32 -12.47 4.64
N CYS A 227 4.27 -11.80 5.12
CA CYS A 227 4.24 -11.12 6.40
C CYS A 227 3.03 -11.55 7.23
N GLY A 228 3.10 -11.40 8.56
CA GLY A 228 1.98 -11.64 9.46
C GLY A 228 1.42 -13.07 9.37
N THR A 229 0.10 -13.19 9.35
CA THR A 229 -0.59 -14.50 9.26
C THR A 229 -0.32 -15.23 7.94
N SER A 230 -0.07 -14.50 6.85
CA SER A 230 0.36 -15.08 5.57
C SER A 230 1.70 -15.80 5.69
N PHE A 231 2.65 -15.28 6.49
CA PHE A 231 3.89 -15.99 6.79
C PHE A 231 3.63 -17.32 7.51
N HIS A 232 2.72 -17.35 8.48
CA HIS A 232 2.39 -18.58 9.19
C HIS A 232 1.72 -19.62 8.28
N SER A 233 0.87 -19.20 7.34
CA SER A 233 0.33 -20.12 6.32
C SER A 233 1.43 -20.69 5.42
N GLY A 234 2.40 -19.88 5.04
CA GLY A 234 3.60 -20.33 4.32
C GLY A 234 4.40 -21.39 5.10
N ARG A 235 4.56 -21.21 6.43
CA ARG A 235 5.23 -22.19 7.31
C ARG A 235 4.51 -23.55 7.37
N ILE A 236 3.17 -23.53 7.33
CA ILE A 236 2.40 -24.78 7.23
C ILE A 236 2.63 -25.45 5.87
N PHE A 237 2.63 -24.66 4.79
CA PHE A 237 2.92 -25.17 3.45
C PHE A 237 4.34 -25.74 3.35
N GLU A 238 5.36 -25.12 3.96
CA GLU A 238 6.72 -25.62 4.02
C GLU A 238 6.76 -27.04 4.63
N TYR A 239 6.04 -27.25 5.74
CA TYR A 239 5.91 -28.59 6.35
C TYR A 239 5.26 -29.59 5.37
N TRP A 240 4.21 -29.21 4.68
CA TRP A 240 3.53 -30.06 3.71
C TRP A 240 4.38 -30.32 2.46
N SER A 241 5.12 -29.33 1.98
CA SER A 241 6.05 -29.47 0.87
C SER A 241 7.09 -30.55 1.13
N HIS A 242 7.71 -30.53 2.30
CA HIS A 242 8.66 -31.55 2.70
C HIS A 242 7.99 -32.92 2.84
N LYS A 243 6.82 -32.98 3.47
CA LYS A 243 6.14 -34.24 3.78
C LYS A 243 5.52 -34.93 2.57
N PHE A 244 4.89 -34.17 1.69
CA PHE A 244 4.04 -34.71 0.61
C PHE A 244 4.67 -34.59 -0.76
N LEU A 245 5.48 -33.55 -1.00
CA LEU A 245 6.06 -33.29 -2.33
C LEU A 245 7.55 -33.68 -2.39
N GLY A 246 8.23 -33.80 -1.26
CA GLY A 246 9.69 -34.01 -1.22
C GLY A 246 10.48 -32.84 -1.80
N ILE A 247 9.85 -31.66 -1.91
CA ILE A 247 10.46 -30.44 -2.45
C ILE A 247 10.95 -29.56 -1.28
N ASN A 248 12.17 -29.05 -1.41
CA ASN A 248 12.70 -28.10 -0.44
C ASN A 248 11.93 -26.79 -0.51
N CYS A 249 11.37 -26.36 0.61
CA CYS A 249 10.64 -25.11 0.73
C CYS A 249 11.24 -24.29 1.87
N ARG A 250 11.38 -22.99 1.63
CA ARG A 250 11.84 -22.01 2.64
C ARG A 250 10.87 -20.84 2.68
N VAL A 251 10.58 -20.37 3.89
CA VAL A 251 9.68 -19.24 4.11
C VAL A 251 10.44 -18.14 4.83
N ASP A 252 10.47 -16.95 4.25
CA ASP A 252 11.12 -15.79 4.82
C ASP A 252 10.11 -14.64 5.03
N TYR A 253 10.37 -13.80 6.03
CA TYR A 253 9.63 -12.55 6.20
C TYR A 253 9.97 -11.56 5.08
N GLY A 254 8.94 -10.90 4.54
CA GLY A 254 9.12 -9.86 3.53
C GLY A 254 10.04 -8.73 3.98
N SER A 255 10.01 -8.35 5.25
CA SER A 255 10.91 -7.34 5.82
C SER A 255 12.39 -7.75 5.78
N GLU A 256 12.68 -9.04 5.86
CA GLU A 256 14.05 -9.56 6.01
C GLU A 256 14.67 -10.04 4.69
N TYR A 257 13.84 -10.53 3.76
CA TYR A 257 14.30 -11.20 2.55
C TYR A 257 15.20 -10.33 1.67
N GLN A 258 14.91 -9.04 1.55
CA GLN A 258 15.69 -8.11 0.74
C GLN A 258 17.12 -7.85 1.26
N TYR A 259 17.39 -8.18 2.53
CA TYR A 259 18.72 -8.05 3.17
C TYR A 259 19.51 -9.35 3.16
N GLN A 260 18.95 -10.42 2.63
CA GLN A 260 19.62 -11.70 2.51
C GLN A 260 20.24 -11.83 1.12
N GLU A 261 21.30 -12.63 1.00
CA GLU A 261 21.79 -13.08 -0.29
C GLU A 261 20.97 -14.31 -0.71
N PRO A 262 20.06 -14.19 -1.69
CA PRO A 262 19.24 -15.33 -2.09
C PRO A 262 20.11 -16.41 -2.73
N ILE A 263 19.87 -17.65 -2.33
CA ILE A 263 20.52 -18.81 -2.99
C ILE A 263 19.93 -18.91 -4.39
N LYS A 264 20.75 -18.59 -5.38
CA LYS A 264 20.36 -18.62 -6.81
C LYS A 264 20.37 -20.06 -7.32
N THR A 265 19.27 -20.78 -7.16
CA THR A 265 19.08 -22.05 -7.84
C THR A 265 18.15 -21.85 -9.03
N LYS A 266 18.54 -22.36 -10.20
CA LYS A 266 17.82 -22.18 -11.48
C LYS A 266 16.41 -22.80 -11.51
N LYS A 267 16.00 -23.51 -10.45
CA LYS A 267 14.75 -24.27 -10.35
C LYS A 267 13.98 -23.92 -9.08
N THR A 268 13.95 -22.64 -8.73
CA THR A 268 13.23 -22.15 -7.54
C THR A 268 11.96 -21.42 -7.96
N LEU A 269 10.81 -21.90 -7.48
CA LEU A 269 9.55 -21.18 -7.57
C LEU A 269 9.50 -20.14 -6.46
N LEU A 270 9.34 -18.88 -6.83
CA LEU A 270 9.06 -17.81 -5.88
C LEU A 270 7.56 -17.62 -5.71
N VAL A 271 7.09 -17.69 -4.49
CA VAL A 271 5.68 -17.49 -4.11
C VAL A 271 5.58 -16.34 -3.13
N THR A 272 4.72 -15.37 -3.40
CA THR A 272 4.36 -14.34 -2.44
C THR A 272 2.94 -14.56 -1.94
N ILE A 273 2.72 -14.45 -0.62
CA ILE A 273 1.40 -14.60 -0.01
C ILE A 273 1.02 -13.27 0.65
N SER A 274 -0.04 -12.66 0.15
CA SER A 274 -0.58 -11.41 0.69
C SER A 274 -2.10 -11.38 0.52
N GLN A 275 -2.84 -10.99 1.55
CA GLN A 275 -4.28 -10.82 1.49
C GLN A 275 -4.65 -9.55 0.71
N SER A 276 -3.98 -8.43 1.00
CA SER A 276 -4.24 -7.14 0.34
C SER A 276 -3.59 -7.01 -1.03
N GLY A 277 -2.55 -7.83 -1.34
CA GLY A 277 -1.69 -7.61 -2.50
C GLY A 277 -0.78 -6.37 -2.42
N GLU A 278 -0.88 -5.59 -1.35
CA GLU A 278 -0.22 -4.28 -1.20
C GLU A 278 0.74 -4.20 0.00
N THR A 279 1.04 -5.32 0.67
CA THR A 279 1.99 -5.34 1.78
C THR A 279 3.36 -4.87 1.30
N ALA A 280 3.79 -3.69 1.76
CA ALA A 280 4.98 -3.00 1.26
C ALA A 280 6.25 -3.87 1.30
N ASP A 281 6.49 -4.56 2.42
CA ASP A 281 7.65 -5.44 2.58
C ASP A 281 7.62 -6.63 1.61
N THR A 282 6.44 -7.24 1.40
CA THR A 282 6.26 -8.34 0.45
C THR A 282 6.52 -7.88 -0.98
N LEU A 283 5.97 -6.72 -1.38
CA LEU A 283 6.17 -6.15 -2.71
C LEU A 283 7.62 -5.72 -2.94
N SER A 284 8.27 -5.14 -1.94
CA SER A 284 9.68 -4.73 -2.00
C SER A 284 10.58 -5.94 -2.21
N SER A 285 10.35 -7.00 -1.44
CA SER A 285 11.07 -8.27 -1.56
C SER A 285 10.82 -8.98 -2.90
N LEU A 286 9.59 -8.91 -3.43
CA LEU A 286 9.27 -9.41 -4.77
C LEU A 286 10.05 -8.65 -5.86
N LYS A 287 10.09 -7.31 -5.78
CA LYS A 287 10.88 -6.47 -6.70
C LYS A 287 12.37 -6.81 -6.62
N PHE A 288 12.88 -7.01 -5.41
CA PHE A 288 14.27 -7.44 -5.17
C PHE A 288 14.55 -8.82 -5.78
N ALA A 289 13.71 -9.81 -5.52
CA ALA A 289 13.86 -11.16 -6.06
C ALA A 289 13.86 -11.18 -7.59
N LYS A 290 12.96 -10.42 -8.25
CA LYS A 290 12.94 -10.27 -9.71
C LYS A 290 14.24 -9.68 -10.26
N LYS A 291 14.82 -8.69 -9.60
CA LYS A 291 16.13 -8.10 -9.99
C LYS A 291 17.29 -9.09 -9.86
N THR A 292 17.21 -10.02 -8.93
CA THR A 292 18.25 -11.04 -8.72
C THR A 292 18.16 -12.22 -9.68
N GLY A 293 17.15 -12.24 -10.56
CA GLY A 293 17.01 -13.24 -11.63
C GLY A 293 16.45 -14.58 -11.16
N LEU A 294 15.68 -14.62 -10.07
CA LEU A 294 14.90 -15.80 -9.72
C LEU A 294 13.77 -16.01 -10.73
N PRO A 295 13.66 -17.20 -11.32
CA PRO A 295 12.58 -17.49 -12.28
C PRO A 295 11.26 -17.73 -11.53
N VAL A 296 10.19 -17.37 -12.15
CA VAL A 296 8.78 -17.65 -11.83
C VAL A 296 8.25 -17.08 -10.49
N THR A 297 7.24 -16.27 -10.64
CA THR A 297 6.53 -15.66 -9.52
C THR A 297 5.05 -16.05 -9.61
N LEU A 298 4.52 -16.67 -8.56
CA LEU A 298 3.10 -16.73 -8.24
C LEU A 298 2.79 -15.65 -7.19
N THR A 299 1.82 -14.81 -7.48
CA THR A 299 1.34 -13.75 -6.57
C THR A 299 -0.10 -14.03 -6.22
#